data_1bcaaae203daeb00ad27a7835a96136a
#
_entry.id   1bcaaae203daeb00ad27a7835a96136a
#
_cell.length_a   1.000
_cell.length_b   1.000
_cell.length_c   1.000
_cell.angle_alpha   90.00
_cell.angle_beta   90.00
_cell.angle_gamma   90.00
#
_symmetry.space_group_name_H-M   'P 1'
#
loop_
_entity.id
_entity.type
_entity.pdbx_description
1 polymer ?
#
loop_
_entity_poly.entity_id
_entity_poly.type
_entity_poly.pdbx_seq_one_letter_code
_entity_poly.pdbx_strand_id
1 'polypeptide(L)'
;SEGDELTITRAIPVTVYIDGVPKLVYTTDKTAGSLLASLSRTMGLELSLSNGNADLALERDAVLVAATTTTVSTTSTEAIPYETQIIETAELERGIEVIAQGGVDGEKQVTVTQTIQGGQVVKEEVTEVITRQPVPAIIKTGNQAPTVMVNGQALAYQTALDVKATAYTPYDAGCTGITSTGTRAGYGTLAVDPRVIPYGSRVYVPGYGVCVAS
;
A
#
# COMPACT_ATOMS: atom_id res chain seq x y z
N SER A 1 -7.41 -77.25 16.17
CA SER A 1 -6.00 -77.22 16.56
C SER A 1 -5.94 -76.80 18.03
N GLU A 2 -5.27 -77.58 18.80
CA GLU A 2 -5.02 -77.35 20.22
C GLU A 2 -3.99 -76.25 20.34
N GLY A 3 -4.43 -75.03 20.86
CA GLY A 3 -3.52 -73.91 21.12
C GLY A 3 -3.98 -72.49 20.70
N ASP A 4 -5.19 -72.33 20.19
CA ASP A 4 -5.69 -71.02 19.87
C ASP A 4 -6.12 -70.23 21.14
N GLU A 5 -5.39 -69.21 21.54
CA GLU A 5 -5.74 -68.31 22.66
C GLU A 5 -6.82 -67.31 22.25
N LEU A 6 -8.02 -67.47 22.80
CA LEU A 6 -9.12 -66.55 22.59
C LEU A 6 -9.08 -65.39 23.63
N THR A 7 -8.68 -64.23 23.23
CA THR A 7 -8.73 -63.05 24.09
C THR A 7 -10.09 -62.33 23.94
N ILE A 8 -10.91 -62.30 25.01
CA ILE A 8 -12.17 -61.59 25.04
C ILE A 8 -11.97 -60.25 25.69
N THR A 9 -12.07 -59.20 24.90
CA THR A 9 -12.11 -57.80 25.40
C THR A 9 -13.55 -57.37 25.57
N ARG A 10 -13.94 -56.99 26.80
CA ARG A 10 -15.30 -56.47 27.08
C ARG A 10 -15.35 -54.98 26.90
N ALA A 11 -16.36 -54.51 26.20
CA ALA A 11 -16.62 -53.08 26.08
C ALA A 11 -16.98 -52.45 27.43
N ILE A 12 -16.47 -51.29 27.71
CA ILE A 12 -16.76 -50.48 28.89
C ILE A 12 -17.69 -49.33 28.50
N PRO A 13 -18.63 -48.93 29.39
CA PRO A 13 -19.42 -47.71 29.18
C PRO A 13 -18.56 -46.46 29.41
N VAL A 14 -18.67 -45.46 28.51
CA VAL A 14 -18.02 -44.17 28.61
C VAL A 14 -19.07 -43.12 28.21
N THR A 15 -19.19 -42.02 28.98
CA THR A 15 -20.05 -40.90 28.60
C THR A 15 -19.21 -39.84 27.91
N VAL A 16 -19.56 -39.49 26.66
CA VAL A 16 -18.91 -38.43 25.89
C VAL A 16 -19.89 -37.27 25.73
N TYR A 17 -19.55 -36.13 26.27
CA TYR A 17 -20.27 -34.89 25.98
C TYR A 17 -19.72 -34.27 24.68
N ILE A 18 -20.53 -34.23 23.64
CA ILE A 18 -20.18 -33.63 22.35
C ILE A 18 -20.95 -32.33 22.25
N ASP A 19 -20.26 -31.20 22.24
CA ASP A 19 -20.85 -29.83 22.27
C ASP A 19 -21.91 -29.68 23.38
N GLY A 20 -21.62 -30.26 24.55
CA GLY A 20 -22.50 -30.25 25.71
C GLY A 20 -23.61 -31.31 25.71
N VAL A 21 -23.78 -32.09 24.65
CA VAL A 21 -24.79 -33.15 24.56
C VAL A 21 -24.18 -34.50 25.00
N PRO A 22 -24.71 -35.12 26.07
CA PRO A 22 -24.19 -36.40 26.56
C PRO A 22 -24.55 -37.56 25.63
N LYS A 23 -23.58 -38.44 25.38
CA LYS A 23 -23.74 -39.68 24.62
C LYS A 23 -23.07 -40.81 25.36
N LEU A 24 -23.83 -41.82 25.76
CA LEU A 24 -23.27 -43.05 26.32
C LEU A 24 -22.79 -43.97 25.20
N VAL A 25 -21.51 -44.37 25.27
CA VAL A 25 -20.85 -45.22 24.29
C VAL A 25 -20.25 -46.42 24.98
N TYR A 26 -20.47 -47.63 24.40
CA TYR A 26 -19.78 -48.85 24.83
C TYR A 26 -18.58 -49.05 23.91
N THR A 27 -17.36 -49.07 24.47
CA THR A 27 -16.15 -49.12 23.67
C THR A 27 -15.12 -50.13 24.20
N THR A 28 -14.33 -50.65 23.29
CA THR A 28 -13.12 -51.42 23.56
C THR A 28 -11.86 -50.59 23.36
N ASP A 29 -11.98 -49.33 22.97
CA ASP A 29 -10.86 -48.40 22.84
C ASP A 29 -10.17 -48.23 24.20
N LYS A 30 -8.85 -48.13 24.16
CA LYS A 30 -8.05 -48.03 25.39
C LYS A 30 -7.78 -46.59 25.84
N THR A 31 -7.86 -45.63 24.92
CA THR A 31 -7.56 -44.22 25.22
C THR A 31 -8.68 -43.32 24.74
N ALA A 32 -8.75 -42.13 25.33
CA ALA A 32 -9.70 -41.07 24.95
C ALA A 32 -9.56 -40.72 23.47
N GLY A 33 -8.34 -40.55 22.96
CA GLY A 33 -8.07 -40.23 21.55
C GLY A 33 -8.55 -41.33 20.60
N SER A 34 -8.33 -42.63 20.92
CA SER A 34 -8.80 -43.75 20.09
C SER A 34 -10.33 -43.81 20.03
N LEU A 35 -11.01 -43.57 21.15
CA LEU A 35 -12.47 -43.48 21.19
C LEU A 35 -13.00 -42.31 20.34
N LEU A 36 -12.42 -41.11 20.48
CA LEU A 36 -12.85 -39.98 19.67
C LEU A 36 -12.62 -40.18 18.18
N ALA A 37 -11.48 -40.81 17.78
CA ALA A 37 -11.22 -41.12 16.38
C ALA A 37 -12.25 -42.14 15.84
N SER A 38 -12.67 -43.13 16.65
CA SER A 38 -13.72 -44.09 16.30
C SER A 38 -15.08 -43.40 16.15
N LEU A 39 -15.43 -42.50 17.08
CA LEU A 39 -16.66 -41.69 17.02
C LEU A 39 -16.68 -40.74 15.84
N SER A 40 -15.57 -40.03 15.58
CA SER A 40 -15.42 -39.13 14.42
C SER A 40 -15.72 -39.84 13.12
N ARG A 41 -15.15 -41.05 12.94
CA ARG A 41 -15.37 -41.86 11.76
C ARG A 41 -16.83 -42.33 11.63
N THR A 42 -17.43 -42.75 12.76
CA THR A 42 -18.80 -43.27 12.78
C THR A 42 -19.85 -42.16 12.56
N MET A 43 -19.59 -40.96 13.08
CA MET A 43 -20.49 -39.82 13.00
C MET A 43 -20.25 -38.93 11.75
N GLY A 44 -19.11 -39.09 11.07
CA GLY A 44 -18.71 -38.23 9.97
C GLY A 44 -18.38 -36.78 10.43
N LEU A 45 -17.99 -36.64 11.71
CA LEU A 45 -17.67 -35.36 12.33
C LEU A 45 -16.21 -35.38 12.79
N GLU A 46 -15.52 -34.23 12.70
CA GLU A 46 -14.20 -34.10 13.32
C GLU A 46 -14.40 -33.74 14.79
N LEU A 47 -13.96 -34.62 15.70
CA LEU A 47 -14.09 -34.42 17.14
C LEU A 47 -12.72 -34.22 17.77
N SER A 48 -12.62 -33.26 18.68
CA SER A 48 -11.44 -33.01 19.50
C SER A 48 -11.79 -32.94 20.97
N LEU A 49 -10.88 -33.36 21.86
CA LEU A 49 -11.06 -33.15 23.30
C LEU A 49 -11.05 -31.65 23.61
N SER A 50 -12.06 -31.19 24.36
CA SER A 50 -12.12 -29.82 24.85
C SER A 50 -11.16 -29.60 26.03
N ASN A 51 -10.92 -30.65 26.81
CA ASN A 51 -9.97 -30.68 27.90
C ASN A 51 -9.42 -32.08 28.08
N GLY A 52 -8.13 -32.23 28.39
CA GLY A 52 -7.52 -33.48 28.68
C GLY A 52 -6.50 -33.96 27.65
N ASN A 53 -5.92 -35.12 27.94
CA ASN A 53 -4.90 -35.76 27.10
C ASN A 53 -5.53 -36.89 26.27
N ALA A 54 -5.26 -36.90 24.97
CA ALA A 54 -5.69 -37.95 24.06
C ALA A 54 -5.19 -39.38 24.47
N ASP A 55 -4.04 -39.40 25.16
CA ASP A 55 -3.44 -40.65 25.66
C ASP A 55 -4.03 -41.12 27.02
N LEU A 56 -5.02 -40.37 27.56
CA LEU A 56 -5.68 -40.77 28.80
C LEU A 56 -6.33 -42.15 28.64
N ALA A 57 -5.92 -43.08 29.51
CA ALA A 57 -6.52 -44.41 29.55
C ALA A 57 -7.99 -44.32 29.93
N LEU A 58 -8.84 -45.06 29.20
CA LEU A 58 -10.27 -45.12 29.47
C LEU A 58 -10.56 -46.13 30.57
N GLU A 59 -11.29 -45.69 31.56
CA GLU A 59 -11.84 -46.54 32.60
C GLU A 59 -13.37 -46.63 32.43
N ARG A 60 -13.98 -47.62 33.13
CA ARG A 60 -15.42 -47.76 33.17
C ARG A 60 -16.05 -46.50 33.75
N ASP A 61 -17.14 -46.08 33.12
CA ASP A 61 -17.90 -44.87 33.49
C ASP A 61 -17.09 -43.54 33.37
N ALA A 62 -16.00 -43.53 32.60
CA ALA A 62 -15.25 -42.31 32.30
C ALA A 62 -16.14 -41.28 31.60
N VAL A 63 -15.88 -39.99 31.90
CA VAL A 63 -16.55 -38.88 31.28
C VAL A 63 -15.55 -38.09 30.45
N LEU A 64 -15.85 -37.91 29.16
CA LEU A 64 -15.06 -37.11 28.23
C LEU A 64 -15.86 -35.91 27.76
N VAL A 65 -15.17 -34.81 27.53
CA VAL A 65 -15.77 -33.62 26.90
C VAL A 65 -15.08 -33.39 25.57
N ALA A 66 -15.84 -33.48 24.51
CA ALA A 66 -15.41 -33.27 23.15
C ALA A 66 -16.20 -32.14 22.48
N ALA A 67 -15.59 -31.52 21.52
CA ALA A 67 -16.24 -30.51 20.68
C ALA A 67 -16.07 -30.88 19.20
N THR A 68 -17.05 -30.51 18.39
CA THR A 68 -16.93 -30.60 16.94
C THR A 68 -15.91 -29.56 16.47
N THR A 69 -15.07 -29.97 15.53
CA THR A 69 -14.09 -29.09 14.87
C THR A 69 -14.46 -28.97 13.41
N THR A 70 -14.58 -27.75 12.93
CA THR A 70 -14.88 -27.43 11.53
C THR A 70 -13.91 -26.37 11.01
N THR A 71 -13.39 -26.57 9.81
CA THR A 71 -12.56 -25.57 9.15
C THR A 71 -13.38 -24.91 8.04
N VAL A 72 -13.44 -23.58 8.08
CA VAL A 72 -14.12 -22.76 7.08
C VAL A 72 -13.08 -21.85 6.43
N SER A 73 -13.01 -21.84 5.11
CA SER A 73 -12.14 -20.96 4.34
C SER A 73 -12.99 -20.02 3.49
N THR A 74 -12.71 -18.73 3.59
CA THR A 74 -13.34 -17.69 2.77
C THR A 74 -12.26 -16.99 1.99
N THR A 75 -12.44 -16.87 0.67
CA THR A 75 -11.50 -16.18 -0.22
C THR A 75 -12.18 -14.93 -0.76
N SER A 76 -11.49 -13.80 -0.67
CA SER A 76 -11.87 -12.52 -1.26
C SER A 76 -10.76 -12.01 -2.18
N THR A 77 -11.13 -11.14 -3.12
CA THR A 77 -10.18 -10.45 -3.99
C THR A 77 -10.13 -8.99 -3.58
N GLU A 78 -8.93 -8.48 -3.38
CA GLU A 78 -8.67 -7.09 -3.01
C GLU A 78 -7.76 -6.42 -4.04
N ALA A 79 -8.00 -5.13 -4.30
CA ALA A 79 -7.15 -4.34 -5.15
C ALA A 79 -5.88 -3.93 -4.41
N ILE A 80 -4.75 -3.95 -5.12
CA ILE A 80 -3.49 -3.36 -4.67
C ILE A 80 -3.34 -2.04 -5.41
N PRO A 81 -3.44 -0.89 -4.74
CA PRO A 81 -3.33 0.40 -5.42
C PRO A 81 -1.95 0.56 -6.08
N TYR A 82 -1.93 1.18 -7.26
CA TYR A 82 -0.67 1.53 -7.92
C TYR A 82 -0.01 2.74 -7.26
N GLU A 83 1.31 2.84 -7.40
CA GLU A 83 2.10 4.00 -7.00
C GLU A 83 2.29 4.96 -8.16
N THR A 84 2.43 6.27 -7.87
CA THR A 84 2.77 7.28 -8.87
C THR A 84 4.25 7.65 -8.73
N GLN A 85 5.00 7.51 -9.82
CA GLN A 85 6.39 7.90 -9.94
C GLN A 85 6.52 9.19 -10.74
N ILE A 86 7.24 10.17 -10.21
CA ILE A 86 7.53 11.44 -10.90
C ILE A 86 8.97 11.39 -11.37
N ILE A 87 9.19 11.59 -12.67
CA ILE A 87 10.51 11.58 -13.30
C ILE A 87 10.77 12.95 -13.93
N GLU A 88 11.81 13.63 -13.46
CA GLU A 88 12.25 14.88 -14.07
C GLU A 88 12.94 14.62 -15.41
N THR A 89 12.66 15.46 -16.40
CA THR A 89 13.24 15.36 -17.74
C THR A 89 13.56 16.76 -18.30
N ALA A 90 14.69 16.84 -19.02
CA ALA A 90 15.06 18.04 -19.77
C ALA A 90 14.40 18.12 -21.17
N GLU A 91 13.58 17.14 -21.52
CA GLU A 91 12.80 17.13 -22.78
C GLU A 91 11.59 18.06 -22.74
N LEU A 92 11.16 18.41 -21.52
CA LEU A 92 9.99 19.25 -21.27
C LEU A 92 10.42 20.54 -20.57
N GLU A 93 9.75 21.64 -20.89
CA GLU A 93 9.93 22.90 -20.18
C GLU A 93 9.48 22.77 -18.73
N ARG A 94 10.13 23.54 -17.85
CA ARG A 94 9.82 23.57 -16.41
C ARG A 94 8.35 23.90 -16.18
N GLY A 95 7.70 23.05 -15.37
CA GLY A 95 6.29 23.19 -15.02
C GLY A 95 5.33 22.49 -16.00
N ILE A 96 5.84 21.88 -17.07
CA ILE A 96 5.04 21.02 -17.94
C ILE A 96 5.10 19.60 -17.39
N GLU A 97 3.92 18.97 -17.25
CA GLU A 97 3.77 17.59 -16.83
C GLU A 97 3.08 16.78 -17.91
N VAL A 98 3.59 15.58 -18.16
CA VAL A 98 3.01 14.64 -19.12
C VAL A 98 2.91 13.26 -18.49
N ILE A 99 1.75 12.64 -18.59
CA ILE A 99 1.55 11.26 -18.18
C ILE A 99 2.23 10.37 -19.22
N ALA A 100 3.38 9.81 -18.86
CA ALA A 100 4.10 8.88 -19.73
C ALA A 100 3.54 7.45 -19.66
N GLN A 101 2.97 7.08 -18.52
CA GLN A 101 2.34 5.78 -18.30
C GLN A 101 1.17 5.93 -17.32
N GLY A 102 0.02 5.39 -17.67
CA GLY A 102 -1.12 5.28 -16.74
C GLY A 102 -0.89 4.16 -15.71
N GLY A 103 -1.29 4.39 -14.47
CA GLY A 103 -1.26 3.38 -13.43
C GLY A 103 -2.39 2.35 -13.61
N VAL A 104 -2.14 1.12 -13.18
CA VAL A 104 -3.14 0.06 -13.12
C VAL A 104 -3.03 -0.65 -11.78
N ASP A 105 -4.13 -0.74 -11.06
CA ASP A 105 -4.17 -1.47 -9.79
C ASP A 105 -3.85 -2.95 -10.00
N GLY A 106 -3.10 -3.50 -9.05
CA GLY A 106 -2.90 -4.93 -8.92
C GLY A 106 -4.08 -5.61 -8.25
N GLU A 107 -3.97 -6.91 -8.06
CA GLU A 107 -4.95 -7.72 -7.35
C GLU A 107 -4.26 -8.73 -6.45
N LYS A 108 -4.81 -8.95 -5.26
CA LYS A 108 -4.45 -10.03 -4.36
C LYS A 108 -5.67 -10.82 -3.95
N GLN A 109 -5.48 -12.12 -3.77
CA GLN A 109 -6.45 -12.96 -3.10
C GLN A 109 -6.08 -13.07 -1.63
N VAL A 110 -7.06 -12.81 -0.78
CA VAL A 110 -6.96 -12.97 0.67
C VAL A 110 -7.82 -14.14 1.07
N THR A 111 -7.21 -15.20 1.60
CA THR A 111 -7.91 -16.38 2.12
C THR A 111 -7.82 -16.37 3.63
N VAL A 112 -8.98 -16.28 4.27
CA VAL A 112 -9.14 -16.40 5.72
C VAL A 112 -9.62 -17.81 6.03
N THR A 113 -8.81 -18.56 6.76
CA THR A 113 -9.16 -19.91 7.21
C THR A 113 -9.39 -19.89 8.71
N GLN A 114 -10.60 -20.22 9.11
CA GLN A 114 -11.02 -20.26 10.51
C GLN A 114 -11.24 -21.71 10.95
N THR A 115 -10.64 -22.09 12.07
CA THR A 115 -10.94 -23.35 12.78
C THR A 115 -11.93 -23.03 13.89
N ILE A 116 -13.09 -23.63 13.80
CA ILE A 116 -14.22 -23.48 14.74
C ILE A 116 -14.31 -24.73 15.60
N GLN A 117 -14.30 -24.59 16.91
CA GLN A 117 -14.44 -25.69 17.87
C GLN A 117 -15.59 -25.36 18.82
N GLY A 118 -16.59 -26.25 18.89
CA GLY A 118 -17.76 -26.03 19.73
C GLY A 118 -18.51 -24.75 19.42
N GLY A 119 -18.51 -24.31 18.16
CA GLY A 119 -19.14 -23.05 17.72
C GLY A 119 -18.33 -21.79 17.96
N GLN A 120 -17.09 -21.88 18.46
CA GLN A 120 -16.19 -20.76 18.67
C GLN A 120 -14.97 -20.85 17.77
N VAL A 121 -14.52 -19.70 17.21
CA VAL A 121 -13.29 -19.62 16.45
C VAL A 121 -12.11 -19.73 17.40
N VAL A 122 -11.34 -20.82 17.26
CA VAL A 122 -10.15 -21.10 18.09
C VAL A 122 -8.85 -20.80 17.37
N LYS A 123 -8.88 -20.72 16.04
CA LYS A 123 -7.73 -20.38 15.22
C LYS A 123 -8.18 -19.64 13.97
N GLU A 124 -7.44 -18.61 13.58
CA GLU A 124 -7.61 -17.90 12.33
C GLU A 124 -6.26 -17.77 11.63
N GLU A 125 -6.21 -18.11 10.36
CA GLU A 125 -5.05 -17.96 9.50
C GLU A 125 -5.43 -17.14 8.28
N VAL A 126 -4.61 -16.13 7.98
CA VAL A 126 -4.79 -15.29 6.78
C VAL A 126 -3.63 -15.56 5.83
N THR A 127 -3.96 -15.90 4.60
CA THR A 127 -2.98 -16.10 3.53
C THR A 127 -3.28 -15.13 2.39
N GLU A 128 -2.26 -14.39 1.95
CA GLU A 128 -2.37 -13.47 0.82
C GLU A 128 -1.53 -13.97 -0.36
N VAL A 129 -2.11 -13.93 -1.54
CA VAL A 129 -1.46 -14.29 -2.80
C VAL A 129 -1.70 -13.19 -3.82
N ILE A 130 -0.62 -12.56 -4.29
CA ILE A 130 -0.71 -11.55 -5.35
C ILE A 130 -0.99 -12.27 -6.66
N THR A 131 -2.15 -11.99 -7.27
CA THR A 131 -2.58 -12.57 -8.55
C THR A 131 -2.20 -11.69 -9.72
N ARG A 132 -2.11 -10.35 -9.49
CA ARG A 132 -1.64 -9.38 -10.48
C ARG A 132 -0.87 -8.26 -9.79
N GLN A 133 0.36 -8.02 -10.25
CA GLN A 133 1.17 -6.90 -9.76
C GLN A 133 0.59 -5.56 -10.20
N PRO A 134 0.61 -4.50 -9.37
CA PRO A 134 0.24 -3.17 -9.79
C PRO A 134 1.25 -2.62 -10.80
N VAL A 135 0.77 -1.83 -11.76
CA VAL A 135 1.60 -1.10 -12.72
C VAL A 135 1.64 0.35 -12.28
N PRO A 136 2.81 0.94 -11.98
CA PRO A 136 2.87 2.31 -11.50
C PRO A 136 2.48 3.32 -12.58
N ALA A 137 1.89 4.44 -12.18
CA ALA A 137 1.77 5.61 -13.02
C ALA A 137 3.12 6.31 -13.11
N ILE A 138 3.49 6.80 -14.31
CA ILE A 138 4.72 7.58 -14.53
C ILE A 138 4.32 8.94 -15.06
N ILE A 139 4.65 9.99 -14.32
CA ILE A 139 4.49 11.39 -14.72
C ILE A 139 5.87 11.96 -14.99
N LYS A 140 6.09 12.46 -16.21
CA LYS A 140 7.30 13.21 -16.55
C LYS A 140 7.07 14.68 -16.25
N THR A 141 7.92 15.29 -15.43
CA THR A 141 7.91 16.72 -15.10
C THR A 141 9.10 17.40 -15.76
N GLY A 142 8.84 18.48 -16.48
CA GLY A 142 9.88 19.24 -17.17
C GLY A 142 10.79 19.99 -16.20
N ASN A 143 12.09 19.93 -16.43
CA ASN A 143 13.10 20.75 -15.74
C ASN A 143 13.89 21.66 -16.67
N GLN A 144 13.62 21.62 -17.99
CA GLN A 144 14.26 22.54 -18.94
C GLN A 144 13.83 23.97 -18.65
N ALA A 145 14.80 24.88 -18.56
CA ALA A 145 14.51 26.29 -18.41
C ALA A 145 13.78 26.80 -19.67
N PRO A 146 12.65 27.55 -19.51
CA PRO A 146 11.96 28.13 -20.64
C PRO A 146 12.90 29.11 -21.37
N THR A 147 12.74 29.21 -22.70
CA THR A 147 13.60 30.03 -23.54
C THR A 147 12.80 31.08 -24.34
N VAL A 148 13.43 32.20 -24.65
CA VAL A 148 12.92 33.20 -25.58
C VAL A 148 13.96 33.47 -26.66
N MET A 149 13.53 33.65 -27.90
CA MET A 149 14.41 33.97 -29.01
C MET A 149 14.77 35.46 -29.00
N VAL A 150 16.06 35.75 -28.87
CA VAL A 150 16.60 37.11 -28.89
C VAL A 150 17.66 37.19 -29.98
N ASN A 151 17.42 37.96 -31.02
CA ASN A 151 18.37 38.11 -32.17
C ASN A 151 18.83 36.75 -32.75
N GLY A 152 17.91 35.78 -32.84
CA GLY A 152 18.21 34.46 -33.41
C GLY A 152 18.90 33.47 -32.44
N GLN A 153 19.11 33.85 -31.18
CA GLN A 153 19.67 33.00 -30.13
C GLN A 153 18.62 32.69 -29.08
N ALA A 154 18.54 31.47 -28.62
CA ALA A 154 17.69 31.09 -27.51
C ALA A 154 18.31 31.58 -26.19
N LEU A 155 17.58 32.41 -25.46
CA LEU A 155 17.95 32.87 -24.14
C LEU A 155 17.05 32.22 -23.10
N ALA A 156 17.64 31.44 -22.19
CA ALA A 156 16.90 30.88 -21.09
C ALA A 156 16.53 31.93 -20.04
N TYR A 157 15.34 31.87 -19.49
CA TYR A 157 14.89 32.75 -18.42
C TYR A 157 14.33 31.95 -17.24
N GLN A 158 14.28 32.59 -16.07
CA GLN A 158 13.75 32.00 -14.85
C GLN A 158 12.29 32.38 -14.59
N THR A 159 11.94 33.65 -14.88
CA THR A 159 10.63 34.20 -14.59
C THR A 159 10.21 35.17 -15.71
N ALA A 160 8.96 35.12 -16.10
CA ALA A 160 8.32 36.10 -16.95
C ALA A 160 7.33 36.94 -16.11
N LEU A 161 7.32 38.27 -16.31
CA LEU A 161 6.44 39.18 -15.61
C LEU A 161 5.71 40.07 -16.62
N ASP A 162 4.41 40.18 -16.46
CA ASP A 162 3.61 41.14 -17.19
C ASP A 162 3.68 42.50 -16.47
N VAL A 163 4.28 43.49 -17.13
CA VAL A 163 4.49 44.79 -16.53
C VAL A 163 4.07 45.93 -17.48
N LYS A 164 3.68 47.03 -16.92
CA LYS A 164 3.53 48.27 -17.70
C LYS A 164 4.89 48.97 -17.80
N ALA A 165 5.46 48.96 -18.99
CA ALA A 165 6.72 49.68 -19.25
C ALA A 165 6.44 51.17 -19.55
N THR A 166 7.26 52.04 -18.95
CA THR A 166 7.30 53.48 -19.26
C THR A 166 8.75 53.85 -19.57
N ALA A 167 8.93 54.85 -20.42
CA ALA A 167 10.26 55.37 -20.77
C ALA A 167 10.37 56.82 -20.37
N TYR A 168 11.56 57.20 -19.89
CA TYR A 168 11.93 58.55 -19.60
C TYR A 168 13.41 58.76 -19.98
N THR A 169 13.83 60.02 -20.15
CA THR A 169 15.21 60.31 -20.54
C THR A 169 16.01 60.87 -19.36
N PRO A 170 17.35 60.75 -19.38
CA PRO A 170 18.21 61.38 -18.37
C PRO A 170 18.09 62.92 -18.29
N TYR A 171 17.46 63.52 -19.28
CA TYR A 171 17.30 64.96 -19.41
C TYR A 171 15.93 65.47 -18.95
N ASP A 172 15.04 64.60 -18.54
CA ASP A 172 13.71 65.01 -18.05
C ASP A 172 13.85 65.66 -16.69
N ALA A 173 12.90 66.56 -16.40
CA ALA A 173 12.92 67.37 -15.17
C ALA A 173 12.97 66.47 -13.92
N GLY A 174 13.98 66.75 -13.09
CA GLY A 174 14.22 65.98 -11.87
C GLY A 174 15.13 64.72 -12.04
N CYS A 175 15.59 64.44 -13.25
CA CYS A 175 16.54 63.37 -13.51
C CYS A 175 17.97 63.81 -13.33
N THR A 176 18.82 63.03 -12.66
CA THR A 176 20.25 63.23 -12.48
C THR A 176 21.10 62.60 -13.55
N GLY A 177 20.51 61.77 -14.38
CA GLY A 177 21.22 60.89 -15.34
C GLY A 177 21.99 59.75 -14.71
N ILE A 178 21.81 59.51 -13.40
CA ILE A 178 22.43 58.42 -12.65
C ILE A 178 21.33 57.51 -12.09
N THR A 179 21.48 56.18 -12.23
CA THR A 179 20.54 55.21 -11.72
C THR A 179 20.67 55.03 -10.19
N SER A 180 19.73 54.33 -9.58
CA SER A 180 19.77 54.04 -8.14
C SER A 180 20.99 53.23 -7.70
N THR A 181 21.62 52.49 -8.61
CA THR A 181 22.87 51.74 -8.36
C THR A 181 24.14 52.55 -8.66
N GLY A 182 23.99 53.85 -9.01
CA GLY A 182 25.15 54.73 -9.28
C GLY A 182 25.71 54.62 -10.69
N THR A 183 25.07 53.90 -11.60
CA THR A 183 25.49 53.77 -13.01
C THR A 183 24.85 54.88 -13.86
N ARG A 184 25.47 55.25 -15.00
CA ARG A 184 24.92 56.21 -15.92
C ARG A 184 23.68 55.63 -16.61
N ALA A 185 22.55 56.34 -16.54
CA ALA A 185 21.32 55.95 -17.20
C ALA A 185 21.47 56.01 -18.73
N GLY A 186 21.00 55.02 -19.44
CA GLY A 186 21.07 54.94 -20.89
C GLY A 186 20.55 53.59 -21.44
N TYR A 187 20.81 53.36 -22.71
CA TYR A 187 20.41 52.11 -23.34
C TYR A 187 21.02 50.91 -22.59
N GLY A 188 20.16 49.90 -22.28
CA GLY A 188 20.57 48.70 -21.51
C GLY A 188 20.45 48.86 -20.00
N THR A 189 20.00 50.02 -19.47
CA THR A 189 19.62 50.17 -18.05
C THR A 189 18.11 50.15 -17.89
N LEU A 190 17.62 49.56 -16.80
CA LEU A 190 16.21 49.42 -16.49
C LEU A 190 15.95 49.84 -15.04
N ALA A 191 15.13 50.88 -14.88
CA ALA A 191 14.64 51.26 -13.55
C ALA A 191 13.54 50.29 -13.12
N VAL A 192 13.65 49.77 -11.91
CA VAL A 192 12.77 48.71 -11.37
C VAL A 192 12.42 48.97 -9.92
N ASP A 193 11.38 48.37 -9.44
CA ASP A 193 11.17 48.16 -7.99
C ASP A 193 12.04 46.98 -7.53
N PRO A 194 13.08 47.20 -6.69
CA PRO A 194 13.99 46.16 -6.28
C PRO A 194 13.34 45.05 -5.41
N ARG A 195 12.13 45.29 -4.92
CA ARG A 195 11.35 44.27 -4.23
C ARG A 195 10.72 43.24 -5.19
N VAL A 196 10.57 43.63 -6.48
CA VAL A 196 10.03 42.78 -7.55
C VAL A 196 11.14 42.24 -8.44
N ILE A 197 12.06 43.09 -8.87
CA ILE A 197 13.21 42.74 -9.70
C ILE A 197 14.48 43.24 -8.98
N PRO A 198 15.26 42.35 -8.38
CA PRO A 198 16.49 42.72 -7.68
C PRO A 198 17.48 43.49 -8.60
N TYR A 199 18.17 44.50 -8.06
CA TYR A 199 19.23 45.18 -8.80
C TYR A 199 20.29 44.19 -9.29
N GLY A 200 20.84 44.47 -10.48
CA GLY A 200 21.79 43.57 -11.15
C GLY A 200 21.15 42.45 -11.96
N SER A 201 19.83 42.23 -11.83
CA SER A 201 19.12 41.24 -12.64
C SER A 201 19.21 41.60 -14.13
N ARG A 202 19.46 40.59 -14.96
CA ARG A 202 19.36 40.72 -16.43
C ARG A 202 17.92 40.49 -16.85
N VAL A 203 17.33 41.45 -17.51
CA VAL A 203 15.92 41.45 -17.93
C VAL A 203 15.86 41.63 -19.45
N TYR A 204 15.17 40.73 -20.12
CA TYR A 204 14.84 40.87 -21.54
C TYR A 204 13.49 41.61 -21.66
N VAL A 205 13.47 42.75 -22.35
CA VAL A 205 12.26 43.48 -22.66
C VAL A 205 11.97 43.34 -24.15
N PRO A 206 10.85 42.72 -24.56
CA PRO A 206 10.48 42.55 -25.96
C PRO A 206 10.46 43.87 -26.71
N GLY A 207 11.08 43.90 -27.89
CA GLY A 207 11.20 45.12 -28.71
C GLY A 207 12.26 46.13 -28.29
N TYR A 208 12.83 45.98 -27.07
CA TYR A 208 13.89 46.84 -26.55
C TYR A 208 15.24 46.15 -26.42
N GLY A 209 15.24 44.92 -25.88
CA GLY A 209 16.47 44.15 -25.74
C GLY A 209 16.78 43.70 -24.32
N VAL A 210 18.03 43.28 -24.09
CA VAL A 210 18.50 42.86 -22.77
C VAL A 210 19.01 44.05 -21.99
N CYS A 211 18.50 44.23 -20.78
CA CYS A 211 18.83 45.32 -19.86
C CYS A 211 19.34 44.77 -18.53
N VAL A 212 19.96 45.63 -17.75
CA VAL A 212 20.34 45.41 -16.37
C VAL A 212 19.48 46.30 -15.46
N ALA A 213 18.85 45.69 -14.46
CA ALA A 213 18.11 46.39 -13.41
C ALA A 213 19.07 47.25 -12.57
N SER A 214 18.84 48.56 -12.48
CA SER A 214 19.76 49.48 -11.80
C SER A 214 19.07 50.70 -11.19
#